data_c34bb6fbe332b370bfebd403abaad901
#
_entry.id   c34bb6fbe332b370bfebd403abaad901
#
_cell.length_a   1.000
_cell.length_b   1.000
_cell.length_c   1.000
_cell.angle_alpha   90.00
_cell.angle_beta   90.00
_cell.angle_gamma   90.00
#
_symmetry.space_group_name_H-M   'P 1'
#
loop_
_entity.id
_entity.type
_entity.pdbx_description
1 polymer ?
#
loop_
_entity_poly.entity_id
_entity_poly.type
_entity_poly.pdbx_seq_one_letter_code
_entity_poly.pdbx_strand_id
1 'polypeptide(L)'
;MQAAAIRRVRRWARKRQGIDATLTRLRPGRVYILPTGVGLVFALMTFAMLLGSMNYNNNLSFVLTFILAGIGFVAMHQCQRNLVGLELSFAGVEPVFAGQAAQFRVAITNHSKNARHGIRLYIDSTVSEIHDLLPGESKVFVVPVMTENRGRIPLERFGIRTLFPFELFRSWAWLHMDLGGLVYPQPADHAPPPPPTQTAHGHRQHDARGEEDFAGLRKFHVGDSPRHVAWKAYARSGQLLSKQFAGADTSSQWFDFNAVPTDDIELRLSVLTSWIINADRTREDYGLRLPGVEFPPAHGESHRRRCLSALALFGLDESNG
;
A
#
# COMPACT_ATOMS: atom_id res chain seq x y z
N MET A 1 -13.98 -21.27 18.56
CA MET A 1 -13.65 -20.75 19.91
C MET A 1 -12.26 -20.08 19.98
N GLN A 2 -11.21 -20.57 19.32
CA GLN A 2 -9.87 -19.99 19.36
C GLN A 2 -9.79 -18.54 18.80
N ALA A 3 -10.48 -18.22 17.70
CA ALA A 3 -10.45 -16.89 17.10
C ALA A 3 -11.07 -15.79 18.00
N ALA A 4 -12.04 -16.12 18.83
CA ALA A 4 -12.66 -15.17 19.77
C ALA A 4 -11.74 -14.89 20.99
N ALA A 5 -11.02 -15.91 21.46
CA ALA A 5 -10.05 -15.76 22.52
C ALA A 5 -8.85 -14.91 22.07
N ILE A 6 -8.35 -15.14 20.85
CA ILE A 6 -7.27 -14.35 20.25
C ILE A 6 -7.70 -12.89 20.10
N ARG A 7 -8.92 -12.61 19.63
CA ARG A 7 -9.46 -11.23 19.52
C ARG A 7 -9.58 -10.53 20.88
N ARG A 8 -9.95 -11.27 21.94
CA ARG A 8 -10.06 -10.72 23.29
C ARG A 8 -8.69 -10.38 23.89
N VAL A 9 -7.69 -11.24 23.69
CA VAL A 9 -6.30 -10.98 24.10
C VAL A 9 -5.71 -9.82 23.31
N ARG A 10 -5.99 -9.73 22.01
CA ARG A 10 -5.57 -8.59 21.14
C ARG A 10 -6.15 -7.26 21.65
N ARG A 11 -7.45 -7.19 21.96
CA ARG A 11 -8.09 -5.98 22.52
C ARG A 11 -7.53 -5.59 23.89
N TRP A 12 -7.25 -6.56 24.75
CA TRP A 12 -6.64 -6.31 26.06
C TRP A 12 -5.22 -5.74 25.93
N ALA A 13 -4.41 -6.29 25.04
CA ALA A 13 -3.06 -5.78 24.75
C ALA A 13 -3.09 -4.36 24.20
N ARG A 14 -4.03 -4.05 23.28
CA ARG A 14 -4.24 -2.70 22.73
C ARG A 14 -4.62 -1.66 23.82
N LYS A 15 -5.50 -2.05 24.77
CA LYS A 15 -5.86 -1.16 25.90
C LYS A 15 -4.69 -0.84 26.82
N ARG A 16 -3.73 -1.75 26.96
CA ARG A 16 -2.58 -1.59 27.86
C ARG A 16 -1.39 -0.86 27.21
N GLN A 17 -1.22 -0.96 25.91
CA GLN A 17 -0.08 -0.38 25.17
C GLN A 17 -0.40 0.95 24.48
N GLY A 18 -1.68 1.24 24.23
CA GLY A 18 -2.11 2.43 23.45
C GLY A 18 -1.84 2.28 21.96
N ILE A 19 -2.24 3.30 21.18
CA ILE A 19 -1.89 3.42 19.75
C ILE A 19 -0.53 4.08 19.68
N ASP A 20 0.38 3.46 18.94
CA ASP A 20 1.71 4.02 18.70
C ASP A 20 1.62 5.16 17.67
N ALA A 21 2.44 6.17 17.85
CA ALA A 21 2.59 7.21 16.84
C ALA A 21 3.19 6.59 15.55
N THR A 22 2.94 7.22 14.41
CA THR A 22 3.50 6.82 13.10
C THR A 22 5.02 6.73 13.11
N LEU A 23 5.68 7.39 14.06
CA LEU A 23 7.09 7.29 14.38
C LEU A 23 7.24 6.82 15.83
N THR A 24 7.75 5.63 16.03
CA THR A 24 7.88 5.02 17.37
C THR A 24 9.26 4.42 17.59
N ARG A 25 9.87 4.72 18.76
CA ARG A 25 11.13 4.15 19.19
C ARG A 25 10.92 3.02 20.20
N LEU A 26 11.56 1.86 19.94
CA LEU A 26 11.44 0.69 20.82
C LEU A 26 12.14 0.92 22.15
N ARG A 27 11.35 0.91 23.24
CA ARG A 27 11.84 1.03 24.63
C ARG A 27 12.14 -0.37 25.21
N PRO A 28 13.06 -0.51 26.16
CA PRO A 28 13.41 -1.80 26.77
C PRO A 28 12.22 -2.57 27.33
N GLY A 29 11.26 -1.89 27.96
CA GLY A 29 10.06 -2.51 28.55
C GLY A 29 9.04 -3.04 27.54
N ARG A 30 9.23 -2.77 26.22
CA ARG A 30 8.35 -3.27 25.13
C ARG A 30 8.95 -4.45 24.36
N VAL A 31 10.22 -4.79 24.66
CA VAL A 31 10.94 -5.86 24.00
C VAL A 31 10.90 -7.10 24.88
N TYR A 32 10.23 -8.11 24.40
CA TYR A 32 10.13 -9.43 25.05
C TYR A 32 11.26 -10.34 24.58
N ILE A 33 11.67 -11.27 25.44
CA ILE A 33 12.69 -12.26 25.12
C ILE A 33 12.28 -13.63 25.68
N LEU A 34 12.47 -14.68 24.89
CA LEU A 34 12.29 -16.07 25.29
C LEU A 34 13.37 -16.95 24.67
N PRO A 35 13.76 -18.03 25.34
CA PRO A 35 14.65 -19.03 24.73
C PRO A 35 13.91 -19.71 23.55
N THR A 36 14.68 -20.06 22.53
CA THR A 36 14.23 -20.88 21.40
C THR A 36 14.31 -22.37 21.76
N GLY A 37 13.86 -23.27 20.87
CA GLY A 37 14.10 -24.70 21.03
C GLY A 37 15.59 -25.04 21.13
N VAL A 38 16.43 -24.39 20.29
CA VAL A 38 17.89 -24.51 20.34
C VAL A 38 18.44 -24.01 21.68
N GLY A 39 17.92 -22.87 22.15
CA GLY A 39 18.29 -22.32 23.46
C GLY A 39 17.93 -23.23 24.64
N LEU A 40 16.78 -23.91 24.58
CA LEU A 40 16.41 -24.88 25.61
C LEU A 40 17.31 -26.11 25.60
N VAL A 41 17.65 -26.64 24.42
CA VAL A 41 18.61 -27.76 24.29
C VAL A 41 19.98 -27.33 24.82
N PHE A 42 20.46 -26.14 24.46
CA PHE A 42 21.70 -25.57 24.95
C PHE A 42 21.69 -25.45 26.48
N ALA A 43 20.62 -24.94 27.07
CA ALA A 43 20.48 -24.82 28.52
C ALA A 43 20.48 -26.20 29.20
N LEU A 44 19.79 -27.19 28.63
CA LEU A 44 19.74 -28.58 29.16
C LEU A 44 21.13 -29.21 29.08
N MET A 45 21.84 -29.06 27.97
CA MET A 45 23.22 -29.58 27.83
C MET A 45 24.19 -28.93 28.85
N THR A 46 24.12 -27.60 28.99
CA THR A 46 24.95 -26.88 29.97
C THR A 46 24.63 -27.32 31.40
N PHE A 47 23.37 -27.56 31.72
CA PHE A 47 22.95 -28.07 33.01
C PHE A 47 23.42 -29.50 33.24
N ALA A 48 23.29 -30.40 32.26
CA ALA A 48 23.82 -31.78 32.37
C ALA A 48 25.35 -31.80 32.58
N MET A 49 26.09 -30.91 31.87
CA MET A 49 27.50 -30.73 32.09
C MET A 49 27.83 -30.25 33.50
N LEU A 50 27.02 -29.35 34.07
CA LEU A 50 27.18 -28.88 35.44
C LEU A 50 27.03 -30.06 36.41
N LEU A 51 26.02 -30.86 36.27
CA LEU A 51 25.76 -32.04 37.13
C LEU A 51 26.92 -33.05 37.01
N GLY A 52 27.39 -33.32 35.77
CA GLY A 52 28.54 -34.18 35.53
C GLY A 52 29.81 -33.64 36.21
N SER A 53 30.06 -32.33 36.10
CA SER A 53 31.23 -31.67 36.74
C SER A 53 31.19 -31.82 38.25
N MET A 54 30.02 -31.70 38.86
CA MET A 54 29.83 -31.88 40.30
C MET A 54 30.05 -33.33 40.70
N ASN A 55 29.55 -34.29 39.94
CA ASN A 55 29.66 -35.71 40.28
C ASN A 55 31.12 -36.25 40.17
N TYR A 56 31.85 -35.79 39.14
CA TYR A 56 33.22 -36.21 38.89
C TYR A 56 34.29 -35.30 39.49
N ASN A 57 33.90 -34.22 40.17
CA ASN A 57 34.74 -33.22 40.78
C ASN A 57 35.84 -32.72 39.82
N ASN A 58 35.46 -32.48 38.54
CA ASN A 58 36.38 -32.12 37.46
C ASN A 58 36.40 -30.60 37.24
N ASN A 59 37.48 -29.96 37.69
CA ASN A 59 37.65 -28.51 37.60
C ASN A 59 37.61 -27.98 36.17
N LEU A 60 38.18 -28.72 35.20
CA LEU A 60 38.14 -28.27 33.78
C LEU A 60 36.75 -28.25 33.22
N SER A 61 35.92 -29.24 33.58
CA SER A 61 34.53 -29.32 33.19
C SER A 61 33.70 -28.19 33.79
N PHE A 62 33.96 -27.77 35.02
CA PHE A 62 33.34 -26.58 35.62
C PHE A 62 33.67 -25.31 34.84
N VAL A 63 34.96 -25.11 34.52
CA VAL A 63 35.38 -23.92 33.72
C VAL A 63 34.66 -23.87 32.41
N LEU A 64 34.57 -24.98 31.67
CA LEU A 64 33.86 -25.03 30.38
C LEU A 64 32.36 -24.74 30.56
N THR A 65 31.75 -25.32 31.58
CA THR A 65 30.31 -25.11 31.86
C THR A 65 30.05 -23.64 32.16
N PHE A 66 30.87 -22.98 32.97
CA PHE A 66 30.69 -21.56 33.27
C PHE A 66 30.96 -20.65 32.07
N ILE A 67 31.90 -20.99 31.20
CA ILE A 67 32.09 -20.26 29.94
C ILE A 67 30.87 -20.38 29.07
N LEU A 68 30.28 -21.57 28.88
CA LEU A 68 29.05 -21.75 28.09
C LEU A 68 27.87 -21.03 28.70
N ALA A 69 27.69 -21.09 30.01
CA ALA A 69 26.66 -20.32 30.72
C ALA A 69 26.84 -18.80 30.51
N GLY A 70 28.08 -18.32 30.58
CA GLY A 70 28.41 -16.93 30.29
C GLY A 70 28.07 -16.50 28.86
N ILE A 71 28.40 -17.35 27.87
CA ILE A 71 28.01 -17.13 26.46
C ILE A 71 26.48 -17.03 26.34
N GLY A 72 25.74 -17.93 26.96
CA GLY A 72 24.28 -17.91 26.98
C GLY A 72 23.73 -16.60 27.57
N PHE A 73 24.30 -16.13 28.68
CA PHE A 73 23.89 -14.89 29.33
C PHE A 73 24.19 -13.65 28.43
N VAL A 74 25.37 -13.59 27.83
CA VAL A 74 25.75 -12.54 26.90
C VAL A 74 24.84 -12.57 25.67
N ALA A 75 24.57 -13.77 25.12
CA ALA A 75 23.66 -13.92 23.99
C ALA A 75 22.24 -13.41 24.29
N MET A 76 21.72 -13.70 25.49
CA MET A 76 20.42 -13.18 25.93
C MET A 76 20.41 -11.65 25.95
N HIS A 77 21.43 -11.03 26.56
CA HIS A 77 21.53 -9.58 26.65
C HIS A 77 21.70 -8.91 25.26
N GLN A 78 22.53 -9.50 24.40
CA GLN A 78 22.73 -9.03 23.03
C GLN A 78 21.45 -9.14 22.20
N CYS A 79 20.69 -10.24 22.34
CA CYS A 79 19.43 -10.44 21.62
C CYS A 79 18.41 -9.35 21.98
N GLN A 80 18.28 -8.99 23.25
CA GLN A 80 17.41 -7.89 23.69
C GLN A 80 17.89 -6.55 23.16
N ARG A 81 19.19 -6.24 23.33
CA ARG A 81 19.78 -4.98 22.87
C ARG A 81 19.69 -4.79 21.36
N ASN A 82 19.61 -5.87 20.60
CA ASN A 82 19.52 -5.85 19.14
C ASN A 82 18.25 -5.15 18.63
N LEU A 83 17.14 -5.17 19.39
CA LEU A 83 15.89 -4.47 19.05
C LEU A 83 15.73 -3.12 19.78
N VAL A 84 16.26 -3.01 21.00
CA VAL A 84 16.08 -1.81 21.81
C VAL A 84 16.70 -0.59 21.14
N GLY A 85 15.93 0.51 21.07
CA GLY A 85 16.36 1.78 20.51
C GLY A 85 16.22 1.91 18.99
N LEU A 86 15.76 0.86 18.29
CA LEU A 86 15.34 1.00 16.90
C LEU A 86 14.13 1.93 16.80
N GLU A 87 14.15 2.77 15.79
CA GLU A 87 13.06 3.66 15.45
C GLU A 87 12.32 3.12 14.23
N LEU A 88 11.01 3.01 14.34
CA LEU A 88 10.14 2.50 13.28
C LEU A 88 9.22 3.61 12.83
N SER A 89 9.12 3.79 11.51
CA SER A 89 8.19 4.72 10.88
C SER A 89 7.45 4.02 9.75
N PHE A 90 6.17 4.31 9.61
CA PHE A 90 5.38 3.79 8.50
C PHE A 90 5.72 4.56 7.23
N ALA A 91 6.20 3.85 6.22
CA ALA A 91 6.58 4.42 4.92
C ALA A 91 5.47 4.33 3.86
N GLY A 92 4.29 3.82 4.25
CA GLY A 92 3.12 3.75 3.37
C GLY A 92 2.82 2.34 2.84
N VAL A 93 1.71 2.27 2.13
CA VAL A 93 1.28 1.12 1.35
C VAL A 93 0.69 1.64 0.04
N GLU A 94 1.12 1.07 -1.07
CA GLU A 94 0.51 1.40 -2.35
C GLU A 94 -0.82 0.68 -2.49
N PRO A 95 -1.86 1.34 -3.03
CA PRO A 95 -3.11 0.68 -3.34
C PRO A 95 -2.90 -0.47 -4.32
N VAL A 96 -3.57 -1.58 -4.09
CA VAL A 96 -3.53 -2.78 -4.93
C VAL A 96 -4.94 -3.21 -5.30
N PHE A 97 -5.07 -4.08 -6.29
CA PHE A 97 -6.36 -4.72 -6.60
C PHE A 97 -6.62 -5.92 -5.70
N ALA A 98 -7.88 -6.20 -5.41
CA ALA A 98 -8.27 -7.40 -4.68
C ALA A 98 -7.68 -8.66 -5.36
N GLY A 99 -7.23 -9.61 -4.56
CA GLY A 99 -6.46 -10.78 -5.02
C GLY A 99 -4.95 -10.56 -5.09
N GLN A 100 -4.45 -9.33 -4.98
CA GLN A 100 -3.02 -9.02 -4.97
C GLN A 100 -2.48 -8.82 -3.55
N ALA A 101 -1.16 -8.94 -3.39
CA ALA A 101 -0.51 -8.70 -2.11
C ALA A 101 -0.21 -7.20 -1.92
N ALA A 102 -0.83 -6.59 -0.90
CA ALA A 102 -0.51 -5.23 -0.47
C ALA A 102 0.86 -5.19 0.20
N GLN A 103 1.75 -4.32 -0.30
CA GLN A 103 3.13 -4.19 0.18
C GLN A 103 3.20 -3.16 1.31
N PHE A 104 3.10 -3.60 2.57
CA PHE A 104 3.27 -2.73 3.72
C PHE A 104 4.74 -2.39 3.93
N ARG A 105 5.07 -1.11 3.83
CA ARG A 105 6.44 -0.59 3.95
C ARG A 105 6.64 0.07 5.30
N VAL A 106 7.62 -0.40 6.04
CA VAL A 106 8.02 0.17 7.34
C VAL A 106 9.50 0.49 7.28
N ALA A 107 9.85 1.75 7.46
CA ALA A 107 11.25 2.15 7.58
C ALA A 107 11.72 1.92 9.01
N ILE A 108 12.89 1.29 9.17
CA ILE A 108 13.53 1.04 10.45
C ILE A 108 14.89 1.73 10.43
N THR A 109 15.10 2.61 11.42
CA THR A 109 16.33 3.39 11.56
C THR A 109 17.11 2.95 12.80
N ASN A 110 18.40 2.72 12.62
CA ASN A 110 19.33 2.38 13.69
C ASN A 110 20.13 3.61 14.12
N HIS A 111 19.70 4.29 15.16
CA HIS A 111 20.43 5.46 15.73
C HIS A 111 21.59 5.09 16.65
N SER A 112 21.87 3.80 16.83
CA SER A 112 22.95 3.37 17.71
C SER A 112 24.32 3.34 16.99
N LYS A 113 25.39 3.30 17.77
CA LYS A 113 26.76 3.14 17.26
C LYS A 113 27.09 1.70 16.88
N ASN A 114 26.22 0.74 17.18
CA ASN A 114 26.42 -0.68 16.92
C ASN A 114 25.48 -1.15 15.80
N ALA A 115 25.96 -2.05 14.96
CA ALA A 115 25.13 -2.72 13.98
C ALA A 115 24.02 -3.56 14.65
N ARG A 116 22.92 -3.73 13.95
CA ARG A 116 21.78 -4.56 14.34
C ARG A 116 21.62 -5.67 13.32
N HIS A 117 21.46 -6.91 13.78
CA HIS A 117 21.55 -8.07 12.93
C HIS A 117 20.26 -8.89 12.91
N GLY A 118 19.97 -9.51 11.78
CA GLY A 118 18.88 -10.48 11.67
C GLY A 118 17.50 -9.92 12.01
N ILE A 119 17.23 -8.66 11.64
CA ILE A 119 15.95 -7.99 11.90
C ILE A 119 14.93 -8.46 10.87
N ARG A 120 13.72 -8.80 11.33
CA ARG A 120 12.55 -9.11 10.50
C ARG A 120 11.31 -8.44 11.03
N LEU A 121 10.43 -8.01 10.13
CA LEU A 121 9.05 -7.67 10.46
C LEU A 121 8.12 -8.87 10.19
N TYR A 122 6.99 -8.91 10.88
CA TYR A 122 5.95 -9.89 10.62
C TYR A 122 4.57 -9.28 10.87
N ILE A 123 3.63 -9.67 10.01
CA ILE A 123 2.21 -9.33 10.06
C ILE A 123 1.47 -10.66 10.00
N ASP A 124 0.78 -11.00 11.07
CA ASP A 124 0.13 -12.32 11.25
C ASP A 124 1.09 -13.49 10.92
N SER A 125 0.88 -14.21 9.84
CA SER A 125 1.73 -15.33 9.39
C SER A 125 2.81 -14.92 8.39
N THR A 126 2.73 -13.72 7.82
CA THR A 126 3.66 -13.24 6.79
C THR A 126 4.85 -12.55 7.42
N VAL A 127 6.03 -12.78 6.86
CA VAL A 127 7.31 -12.28 7.39
C VAL A 127 8.07 -11.57 6.28
N SER A 128 8.71 -10.44 6.61
CA SER A 128 9.63 -9.77 5.69
C SER A 128 10.91 -10.57 5.48
N GLU A 129 11.71 -10.15 4.50
CA GLU A 129 13.11 -10.56 4.41
C GLU A 129 13.89 -10.15 5.66
N ILE A 130 15.03 -10.85 5.88
CA ILE A 130 15.94 -10.55 6.97
C ILE A 130 16.90 -9.47 6.51
N HIS A 131 17.08 -8.45 7.35
CA HIS A 131 18.04 -7.40 7.09
C HIS A 131 18.90 -7.10 8.31
N ASP A 132 20.11 -6.70 8.03
CA ASP A 132 21.00 -6.05 8.99
C ASP A 132 20.93 -4.54 8.79
N LEU A 133 21.16 -3.79 9.87
CA LEU A 133 21.18 -2.33 9.90
C LEU A 133 22.51 -1.85 10.48
N LEU A 134 23.29 -1.17 9.66
CA LEU A 134 24.52 -0.52 10.11
C LEU A 134 24.22 0.67 11.04
N PRO A 135 25.23 1.16 11.78
CA PRO A 135 25.08 2.38 12.57
C PRO A 135 24.62 3.56 11.72
N GLY A 136 23.54 4.24 12.14
CA GLY A 136 22.96 5.38 11.40
C GLY A 136 22.15 5.02 10.15
N GLU A 137 22.06 3.74 9.78
CA GLU A 137 21.32 3.31 8.59
C GLU A 137 19.82 3.30 8.82
N SER A 138 19.10 3.70 7.78
CA SER A 138 17.65 3.53 7.68
C SER A 138 17.32 2.63 6.48
N LYS A 139 16.50 1.60 6.70
CA LYS A 139 16.12 0.63 5.67
C LYS A 139 14.63 0.37 5.68
N VAL A 140 14.05 0.25 4.48
CA VAL A 140 12.63 -0.05 4.32
C VAL A 140 12.44 -1.56 4.28
N PHE A 141 11.62 -2.06 5.19
CA PHE A 141 11.18 -3.45 5.26
C PHE A 141 9.81 -3.54 4.59
N VAL A 142 9.64 -4.54 3.76
CA VAL A 142 8.38 -4.79 3.04
C VAL A 142 7.77 -6.08 3.54
N VAL A 143 6.49 -6.01 3.91
CA VAL A 143 5.72 -7.20 4.30
C VAL A 143 4.52 -7.32 3.36
N PRO A 144 4.48 -8.36 2.50
CA PRO A 144 3.34 -8.59 1.63
C PRO A 144 2.17 -9.18 2.43
N VAL A 145 0.99 -8.57 2.30
CA VAL A 145 -0.25 -9.04 2.92
C VAL A 145 -1.26 -9.32 1.82
N MET A 146 -1.69 -10.55 1.67
CA MET A 146 -2.70 -10.92 0.67
C MET A 146 -4.03 -10.26 0.96
N THR A 147 -4.66 -9.77 -0.10
CA THR A 147 -5.94 -9.08 -0.02
C THR A 147 -7.02 -9.92 -0.72
N GLU A 148 -8.16 -10.09 -0.07
CA GLU A 148 -9.28 -10.86 -0.64
C GLU A 148 -10.39 -9.92 -1.13
N ASN A 149 -10.71 -8.90 -0.36
CA ASN A 149 -11.82 -8.00 -0.62
C ASN A 149 -11.34 -6.57 -0.86
N ARG A 150 -12.12 -5.81 -1.64
CA ARG A 150 -11.89 -4.38 -1.80
C ARG A 150 -12.19 -3.61 -0.51
N GLY A 151 -11.71 -2.39 -0.44
CA GLY A 151 -11.96 -1.49 0.68
C GLY A 151 -10.71 -1.15 1.49
N ARG A 152 -10.90 -0.73 2.73
CA ARG A 152 -9.78 -0.41 3.62
C ARG A 152 -9.23 -1.67 4.27
N ILE A 153 -7.92 -1.91 4.15
CA ILE A 153 -7.22 -2.93 4.94
C ILE A 153 -6.62 -2.25 6.15
N PRO A 154 -7.14 -2.49 7.36
CA PRO A 154 -6.51 -1.98 8.57
C PRO A 154 -5.23 -2.79 8.88
N LEU A 155 -4.14 -2.10 9.15
CA LEU A 155 -2.96 -2.70 9.78
C LEU A 155 -2.92 -2.29 11.25
N GLU A 156 -3.64 -3.02 12.06
CA GLU A 156 -3.73 -2.72 13.50
C GLU A 156 -2.46 -3.06 14.27
N ARG A 157 -1.73 -4.08 13.81
CA ARG A 157 -0.59 -4.62 14.54
C ARG A 157 0.41 -5.30 13.62
N PHE A 158 1.66 -4.99 13.84
CA PHE A 158 2.78 -5.75 13.28
C PHE A 158 3.84 -5.99 14.35
N GLY A 159 4.70 -6.95 14.12
CA GLY A 159 5.77 -7.28 15.04
C GLY A 159 7.14 -7.15 14.40
N ILE A 160 8.12 -6.87 15.24
CA ILE A 160 9.54 -6.93 14.89
C ILE A 160 10.19 -8.02 15.72
N ARG A 161 11.09 -8.80 15.13
CA ARG A 161 11.81 -9.86 15.83
C ARG A 161 13.24 -10.03 15.34
N THR A 162 14.07 -10.61 16.21
CA THR A 162 15.43 -11.08 15.92
C THR A 162 15.70 -12.39 16.63
N LEU A 163 16.61 -13.17 16.09
CA LEU A 163 17.17 -14.39 16.70
C LEU A 163 18.68 -14.26 16.97
N PHE A 164 19.25 -13.11 16.66
CA PHE A 164 20.69 -12.85 16.84
C PHE A 164 21.03 -12.65 18.33
N PRO A 165 22.21 -13.15 18.82
CA PRO A 165 23.14 -14.07 18.18
C PRO A 165 22.76 -15.55 18.45
N PHE A 166 23.36 -16.47 17.66
CA PHE A 166 23.33 -17.94 17.87
C PHE A 166 21.95 -18.59 17.90
N GLU A 167 20.87 -17.86 17.64
CA GLU A 167 19.49 -18.36 17.69
C GLU A 167 19.07 -19.00 19.05
N LEU A 168 19.85 -18.79 20.11
CA LEU A 168 19.51 -19.30 21.44
C LEU A 168 18.28 -18.62 22.03
N PHE A 169 18.09 -17.36 21.72
CA PHE A 169 16.99 -16.54 22.18
C PHE A 169 16.27 -15.89 21.00
N ARG A 170 14.97 -15.68 21.18
CA ARG A 170 14.14 -14.88 20.32
C ARG A 170 13.72 -13.64 21.07
N SER A 171 14.02 -12.47 20.51
CA SER A 171 13.53 -11.19 20.98
C SER A 171 12.52 -10.63 20.01
N TRP A 172 11.42 -10.05 20.54
CA TRP A 172 10.37 -9.44 19.71
C TRP A 172 9.68 -8.29 20.41
N ALA A 173 9.08 -7.42 19.62
CA ALA A 173 8.18 -6.37 20.08
C ALA A 173 6.95 -6.29 19.18
N TRP A 174 5.82 -5.89 19.77
CA TRP A 174 4.60 -5.59 19.04
C TRP A 174 4.40 -4.09 18.94
N LEU A 175 3.96 -3.64 17.77
CA LEU A 175 3.58 -2.27 17.49
C LEU A 175 2.11 -2.24 17.07
N HIS A 176 1.39 -1.25 17.58
CA HIS A 176 -0.01 -1.02 17.30
C HIS A 176 -0.12 0.36 16.67
N MET A 177 -0.13 0.43 15.35
CA MET A 177 -0.30 1.67 14.61
C MET A 177 -1.64 1.61 13.90
N ASP A 178 -2.36 2.73 13.90
CA ASP A 178 -3.60 2.84 13.12
C ASP A 178 -3.22 3.20 11.68
N LEU A 179 -2.91 2.17 10.93
CA LEU A 179 -2.44 2.26 9.56
C LEU A 179 -3.41 1.53 8.67
N GLY A 180 -3.54 2.00 7.44
CA GLY A 180 -4.43 1.36 6.48
C GLY A 180 -3.93 1.48 5.05
N GLY A 181 -4.28 0.50 4.26
CA GLY A 181 -4.17 0.50 2.83
C GLY A 181 -5.54 0.54 2.17
N LEU A 182 -5.56 0.88 0.90
CA LEU A 182 -6.75 0.82 0.07
C LEU A 182 -6.61 -0.30 -0.95
N VAL A 183 -7.65 -1.11 -1.07
CA VAL A 183 -7.76 -2.20 -2.04
C VAL A 183 -8.83 -1.85 -3.04
N TYR A 184 -8.43 -1.75 -4.29
CA TYR A 184 -9.34 -1.53 -5.40
C TYR A 184 -10.12 -2.81 -5.75
N PRO A 185 -11.31 -2.71 -6.34
CA PRO A 185 -11.99 -3.88 -6.88
C PRO A 185 -11.10 -4.61 -7.89
N GLN A 186 -11.17 -5.93 -7.91
CA GLN A 186 -10.46 -6.73 -8.92
C GLN A 186 -11.03 -6.38 -10.31
N PRO A 187 -10.19 -6.07 -11.31
CA PRO A 187 -10.67 -5.89 -12.67
C PRO A 187 -11.34 -7.16 -13.19
N ALA A 188 -12.46 -7.02 -13.90
CA ALA A 188 -13.11 -8.15 -14.53
C ALA A 188 -12.26 -8.70 -15.68
N ASP A 189 -12.07 -10.02 -15.74
CA ASP A 189 -11.29 -10.68 -16.81
C ASP A 189 -11.94 -10.47 -18.18
N HIS A 190 -13.27 -10.45 -18.22
CA HIS A 190 -14.07 -10.27 -19.43
C HIS A 190 -15.10 -9.14 -19.17
N ALA A 191 -14.63 -7.89 -19.26
CA ALA A 191 -15.53 -6.75 -19.20
C ALA A 191 -16.24 -6.58 -20.56
N PRO A 192 -17.58 -6.39 -20.59
CA PRO A 192 -18.25 -5.98 -21.81
C PRO A 192 -17.70 -4.62 -22.27
N PRO A 193 -17.78 -4.31 -23.58
CA PRO A 193 -17.35 -2.98 -24.03
C PRO A 193 -18.18 -1.90 -23.32
N PRO A 194 -17.58 -0.75 -23.00
CA PRO A 194 -18.31 0.35 -22.40
C PRO A 194 -19.41 0.81 -23.36
N PRO A 195 -20.52 1.34 -22.84
CA PRO A 195 -21.58 1.87 -23.67
C PRO A 195 -21.02 2.96 -24.61
N PRO A 196 -21.55 3.05 -25.86
CA PRO A 196 -21.06 4.04 -26.81
C PRO A 196 -21.17 5.44 -26.23
N THR A 197 -20.13 6.23 -26.47
CA THR A 197 -20.01 7.62 -25.99
C THR A 197 -21.27 8.40 -26.42
N GLN A 198 -22.04 8.88 -25.47
CA GLN A 198 -23.05 9.89 -25.76
C GLN A 198 -22.28 11.20 -26.05
N THR A 199 -22.12 11.52 -27.30
CA THR A 199 -21.79 12.90 -27.71
C THR A 199 -22.86 13.79 -27.13
N ALA A 200 -22.56 14.49 -26.07
CA ALA A 200 -23.42 15.52 -25.55
C ALA A 200 -23.55 16.61 -26.64
N HIS A 201 -24.63 16.54 -27.41
CA HIS A 201 -25.09 17.65 -28.21
C HIS A 201 -25.55 18.78 -27.27
N GLY A 202 -24.61 19.42 -26.66
CA GLY A 202 -24.78 20.59 -25.83
C GLY A 202 -23.81 21.67 -26.28
N HIS A 203 -24.34 22.68 -26.99
CA HIS A 203 -23.65 23.91 -27.35
C HIS A 203 -22.86 24.45 -26.14
N ARG A 204 -21.55 24.21 -26.11
CA ARG A 204 -20.59 25.10 -25.46
C ARG A 204 -19.54 25.46 -26.49
N GLN A 205 -19.78 26.62 -27.14
CA GLN A 205 -18.72 27.39 -27.75
C GLN A 205 -17.69 27.68 -26.65
N HIS A 206 -16.65 26.88 -26.57
CA HIS A 206 -15.43 27.28 -25.90
C HIS A 206 -14.41 27.55 -26.99
N ASP A 207 -13.88 28.76 -26.99
CA ASP A 207 -12.70 29.18 -27.73
C ASP A 207 -11.51 28.30 -27.32
N ALA A 208 -11.42 27.10 -27.87
CA ALA A 208 -10.22 26.28 -27.80
C ALA A 208 -9.29 26.70 -28.91
N ARG A 209 -8.23 27.43 -28.57
CA ARG A 209 -7.08 27.68 -29.41
C ARG A 209 -6.36 26.37 -29.71
N GLY A 210 -6.70 25.74 -30.82
CA GLY A 210 -5.97 24.64 -31.41
C GLY A 210 -6.05 24.74 -32.93
N GLU A 211 -4.90 24.99 -33.59
CA GLU A 211 -4.75 24.98 -35.04
C GLU A 211 -4.62 23.56 -35.56
N GLU A 212 -5.68 22.72 -35.54
CA GLU A 212 -5.55 21.39 -36.18
C GLU A 212 -6.92 20.85 -36.56
N ASP A 213 -7.15 20.79 -37.82
CA ASP A 213 -8.21 20.26 -38.67
C ASP A 213 -9.21 21.27 -39.20
N PHE A 214 -9.01 21.57 -40.47
CA PHE A 214 -9.90 22.39 -41.26
C PHE A 214 -11.24 21.70 -41.52
N ALA A 215 -12.31 22.14 -40.82
CA ALA A 215 -13.64 21.58 -40.96
C ALA A 215 -14.44 22.16 -42.15
N GLY A 216 -14.13 23.39 -42.57
CA GLY A 216 -14.85 24.03 -43.65
C GLY A 216 -14.71 25.55 -43.69
N LEU A 217 -15.45 26.18 -44.61
CA LEU A 217 -15.55 27.64 -44.72
C LEU A 217 -16.98 28.08 -44.43
N ARG A 218 -17.18 29.04 -43.52
CA ARG A 218 -18.45 29.71 -43.27
C ARG A 218 -18.37 31.18 -43.71
N LYS A 219 -19.52 31.82 -43.89
CA LYS A 219 -19.54 33.25 -44.15
C LYS A 219 -19.01 34.03 -42.94
N PHE A 220 -18.19 35.01 -43.22
CA PHE A 220 -17.58 35.91 -42.22
C PHE A 220 -18.67 36.71 -41.51
N HIS A 221 -18.62 36.80 -40.19
CA HIS A 221 -19.46 37.66 -39.39
C HIS A 221 -18.63 38.75 -38.73
N VAL A 222 -19.23 39.93 -38.54
CA VAL A 222 -18.58 41.03 -37.82
C VAL A 222 -18.28 40.62 -36.39
N GLY A 223 -16.98 40.52 -36.05
CA GLY A 223 -16.47 40.00 -34.78
C GLY A 223 -15.54 38.76 -34.93
N ASP A 224 -15.48 38.17 -36.11
CA ASP A 224 -14.52 37.09 -36.38
C ASP A 224 -13.07 37.62 -36.43
N SER A 225 -12.15 36.83 -35.85
CA SER A 225 -10.73 37.20 -35.87
C SER A 225 -10.17 37.23 -37.32
N PRO A 226 -9.46 38.28 -37.74
CA PRO A 226 -8.85 38.38 -39.06
C PRO A 226 -7.88 37.24 -39.41
N ARG A 227 -7.35 36.55 -38.39
CA ARG A 227 -6.44 35.40 -38.57
C ARG A 227 -7.16 34.14 -39.12
N HIS A 228 -8.45 34.06 -38.91
CA HIS A 228 -9.26 32.94 -39.39
C HIS A 228 -9.89 33.17 -40.75
N VAL A 229 -9.67 34.33 -41.36
CA VAL A 229 -10.19 34.62 -42.70
C VAL A 229 -9.44 33.78 -43.74
N ALA A 230 -10.21 33.13 -44.62
CA ALA A 230 -9.68 32.33 -45.71
C ALA A 230 -9.28 33.23 -46.88
N TRP A 231 -8.17 33.97 -46.78
CA TRP A 231 -7.70 34.93 -47.77
C TRP A 231 -7.56 34.35 -49.17
N LYS A 232 -7.16 33.07 -49.29
CA LYS A 232 -7.05 32.38 -50.58
C LYS A 232 -8.40 32.14 -51.24
N ALA A 233 -9.46 31.94 -50.45
CA ALA A 233 -10.81 31.81 -50.96
C ALA A 233 -11.39 33.16 -51.34
N TYR A 234 -11.10 34.20 -50.54
CA TYR A 234 -11.45 35.60 -50.86
C TYR A 234 -10.87 36.06 -52.20
N ALA A 235 -9.61 35.76 -52.45
CA ALA A 235 -8.95 36.13 -53.72
C ALA A 235 -9.56 35.46 -54.97
N ARG A 236 -10.27 34.34 -54.82
CA ARG A 236 -10.93 33.62 -55.90
C ARG A 236 -12.39 33.94 -56.12
N SER A 237 -13.12 34.16 -55.03
CA SER A 237 -14.58 34.29 -55.06
C SER A 237 -15.12 35.68 -54.70
N GLY A 238 -14.22 36.59 -54.20
CA GLY A 238 -14.61 37.90 -53.72
C GLY A 238 -15.49 37.88 -52.43
N GLN A 239 -15.76 36.70 -51.84
CA GLN A 239 -16.56 36.55 -50.62
C GLN A 239 -15.67 36.32 -49.41
N LEU A 240 -15.88 37.13 -48.36
CA LEU A 240 -15.20 36.93 -47.08
C LEU A 240 -15.72 35.66 -46.38
N LEU A 241 -14.86 34.68 -46.29
CA LEU A 241 -15.13 33.41 -45.61
C LEU A 241 -14.17 33.21 -44.42
N SER A 242 -14.68 32.75 -43.31
CA SER A 242 -13.89 32.38 -42.12
C SER A 242 -13.65 30.89 -42.10
N LYS A 243 -12.39 30.50 -41.82
CA LYS A 243 -12.05 29.09 -41.61
C LYS A 243 -12.74 28.57 -40.36
N GLN A 244 -13.44 27.45 -40.49
CA GLN A 244 -14.01 26.72 -39.41
C GLN A 244 -13.07 25.56 -39.12
N PHE A 245 -12.55 25.50 -37.91
CA PHE A 245 -11.75 24.40 -37.45
C PHE A 245 -12.67 23.46 -36.67
N ALA A 246 -12.63 22.18 -36.97
CA ALA A 246 -13.21 21.18 -36.08
C ALA A 246 -12.33 21.17 -34.84
N GLY A 247 -12.85 21.65 -33.73
CA GLY A 247 -12.25 21.28 -32.45
C GLY A 247 -12.18 19.77 -32.40
N ALA A 248 -11.04 19.18 -32.04
CA ALA A 248 -11.00 17.77 -31.76
C ALA A 248 -12.15 17.50 -30.78
N ASP A 249 -13.19 16.80 -31.24
CA ASP A 249 -14.21 16.22 -30.36
C ASP A 249 -13.48 15.27 -29.45
N THR A 250 -13.00 15.76 -28.32
CA THR A 250 -12.62 14.91 -27.21
C THR A 250 -13.90 14.26 -26.78
N SER A 251 -14.20 13.14 -27.41
CA SER A 251 -15.32 12.29 -27.06
C SER A 251 -15.04 11.74 -25.67
N SER A 252 -15.51 12.45 -24.65
CA SER A 252 -15.36 12.03 -23.28
C SER A 252 -16.32 10.86 -23.00
N GLN A 253 -15.77 9.75 -22.58
CA GLN A 253 -16.55 8.57 -22.26
C GLN A 253 -17.04 8.65 -20.81
N TRP A 254 -18.33 8.33 -20.58
CA TRP A 254 -18.88 8.24 -19.24
C TRP A 254 -19.10 6.81 -18.83
N PHE A 255 -18.52 6.42 -17.70
CA PHE A 255 -18.70 5.13 -17.05
C PHE A 255 -19.76 5.27 -15.96
N ASP A 256 -20.97 4.79 -16.23
CA ASP A 256 -22.10 4.89 -15.33
C ASP A 256 -22.31 3.54 -14.62
N PHE A 257 -22.41 3.59 -13.30
CA PHE A 257 -22.68 2.42 -12.46
C PHE A 257 -23.97 1.69 -12.87
N ASN A 258 -25.00 2.44 -13.28
CA ASN A 258 -26.29 1.87 -13.68
C ASN A 258 -26.29 1.33 -15.11
N ALA A 259 -25.30 1.70 -15.92
CA ALA A 259 -25.19 1.22 -17.31
C ALA A 259 -24.60 -0.20 -17.41
N VAL A 260 -24.01 -0.72 -16.34
CA VAL A 260 -23.48 -2.10 -16.33
C VAL A 260 -24.63 -3.10 -16.13
N PRO A 261 -24.88 -4.01 -17.08
CA PRO A 261 -26.04 -4.91 -17.06
C PRO A 261 -25.84 -6.10 -16.12
N THR A 262 -25.77 -5.85 -14.83
CA THR A 262 -25.68 -6.89 -13.78
C THR A 262 -26.29 -6.37 -12.48
N ASP A 263 -26.89 -7.25 -11.69
CA ASP A 263 -27.40 -6.94 -10.36
C ASP A 263 -26.35 -7.12 -9.26
N ASP A 264 -25.27 -7.84 -9.56
CA ASP A 264 -24.15 -8.02 -8.64
C ASP A 264 -23.29 -6.75 -8.57
N ILE A 265 -23.29 -6.13 -7.39
CA ILE A 265 -22.54 -4.90 -7.12
C ILE A 265 -21.03 -5.12 -7.31
N GLU A 266 -20.50 -6.25 -6.85
CA GLU A 266 -19.06 -6.54 -6.95
C GLU A 266 -18.64 -6.71 -8.41
N LEU A 267 -19.41 -7.45 -9.19
CA LEU A 267 -19.15 -7.61 -10.61
C LEU A 267 -19.27 -6.27 -11.35
N ARG A 268 -20.25 -5.43 -10.98
CA ARG A 268 -20.42 -4.09 -11.55
C ARG A 268 -19.20 -3.21 -11.33
N LEU A 269 -18.69 -3.20 -10.10
CA LEU A 269 -17.49 -2.45 -9.74
C LEU A 269 -16.24 -3.01 -10.45
N SER A 270 -16.15 -4.33 -10.61
CA SER A 270 -15.06 -4.99 -11.36
C SER A 270 -15.05 -4.58 -12.83
N VAL A 271 -16.21 -4.50 -13.47
CA VAL A 271 -16.37 -4.05 -14.87
C VAL A 271 -15.94 -2.58 -15.00
N LEU A 272 -16.45 -1.70 -14.11
CA LEU A 272 -16.05 -0.29 -14.10
C LEU A 272 -14.54 -0.12 -13.89
N THR A 273 -13.95 -0.92 -13.02
CA THR A 273 -12.50 -0.93 -12.79
C THR A 273 -11.75 -1.26 -14.08
N SER A 274 -12.21 -2.27 -14.84
CA SER A 274 -11.60 -2.64 -16.11
C SER A 274 -11.71 -1.53 -17.16
N TRP A 275 -12.86 -0.84 -17.23
CA TRP A 275 -13.04 0.29 -18.15
C TRP A 275 -12.10 1.44 -17.80
N ILE A 276 -11.96 1.80 -16.51
CA ILE A 276 -11.05 2.85 -16.03
C ILE A 276 -9.60 2.51 -16.41
N ILE A 277 -9.15 1.27 -16.17
CA ILE A 277 -7.79 0.85 -16.49
C ILE A 277 -7.53 0.93 -18.00
N ASN A 278 -8.50 0.51 -18.82
CA ASN A 278 -8.36 0.55 -20.27
C ASN A 278 -8.31 1.99 -20.79
N ALA A 279 -9.21 2.87 -20.34
CA ALA A 279 -9.23 4.27 -20.73
C ALA A 279 -7.95 5.03 -20.31
N ASP A 280 -7.44 4.76 -19.11
CA ASP A 280 -6.17 5.34 -18.65
C ASP A 280 -4.98 4.88 -19.52
N ARG A 281 -4.99 3.61 -19.96
CA ARG A 281 -3.95 3.08 -20.87
C ARG A 281 -3.99 3.71 -22.25
N THR A 282 -5.17 4.00 -22.80
CA THR A 282 -5.36 4.67 -24.09
C THR A 282 -5.26 6.20 -23.97
N ARG A 283 -5.15 6.75 -22.75
CA ARG A 283 -5.12 8.19 -22.45
C ARG A 283 -6.37 8.93 -22.92
N GLU A 284 -7.49 8.27 -22.87
CA GLU A 284 -8.79 8.85 -23.18
C GLU A 284 -9.35 9.58 -21.96
N ASP A 285 -10.09 10.69 -22.21
CA ASP A 285 -10.83 11.37 -21.16
C ASP A 285 -12.06 10.56 -20.79
N TYR A 286 -12.18 10.21 -19.52
CA TYR A 286 -13.34 9.47 -19.00
C TYR A 286 -13.90 10.09 -17.72
N GLY A 287 -15.21 10.08 -17.59
CA GLY A 287 -15.93 10.43 -16.36
C GLY A 287 -16.48 9.17 -15.69
N LEU A 288 -16.69 9.24 -14.38
CA LEU A 288 -17.30 8.16 -13.60
C LEU A 288 -18.54 8.68 -12.89
N ARG A 289 -19.66 7.95 -13.01
CA ARG A 289 -20.91 8.19 -12.28
C ARG A 289 -21.20 7.03 -11.35
N LEU A 290 -21.24 7.34 -10.06
CA LEU A 290 -21.69 6.43 -9.00
C LEU A 290 -22.90 7.04 -8.32
N PRO A 291 -23.79 6.23 -7.71
CA PRO A 291 -24.86 6.75 -6.86
C PRO A 291 -24.31 7.69 -5.79
N GLY A 292 -24.66 8.97 -5.88
CA GLY A 292 -24.24 10.02 -4.95
C GLY A 292 -22.92 10.73 -5.26
N VAL A 293 -22.12 10.28 -6.24
CA VAL A 293 -20.85 10.93 -6.58
C VAL A 293 -20.59 10.89 -8.08
N GLU A 294 -20.17 12.03 -8.64
CA GLU A 294 -19.75 12.13 -10.03
C GLU A 294 -18.33 12.69 -10.14
N PHE A 295 -17.55 12.08 -11.02
CA PHE A 295 -16.21 12.56 -11.39
C PHE A 295 -16.26 13.00 -12.85
N PRO A 296 -16.05 14.30 -13.14
CA PRO A 296 -16.05 14.80 -14.50
C PRO A 296 -14.95 14.19 -15.34
N PRO A 297 -15.11 14.16 -16.69
CA PRO A 297 -14.12 13.60 -17.58
C PRO A 297 -12.74 14.24 -17.40
N ALA A 298 -11.75 13.40 -17.24
CA ALA A 298 -10.34 13.74 -17.16
C ALA A 298 -9.50 12.48 -17.40
N HIS A 299 -8.19 12.63 -17.54
CA HIS A 299 -7.23 11.52 -17.63
C HIS A 299 -6.08 11.68 -16.65
N GLY A 300 -5.24 10.64 -16.56
CA GLY A 300 -4.01 10.63 -15.79
C GLY A 300 -4.14 10.04 -14.40
N GLU A 301 -2.98 9.81 -13.77
CA GLU A 301 -2.87 9.02 -12.55
C GLU A 301 -3.71 9.55 -11.37
N SER A 302 -3.77 10.86 -11.20
CA SER A 302 -4.56 11.47 -10.13
C SER A 302 -6.07 11.22 -10.31
N HIS A 303 -6.56 11.31 -11.56
CA HIS A 303 -7.97 11.03 -11.88
C HIS A 303 -8.28 9.55 -11.67
N ARG A 304 -7.44 8.66 -12.22
CA ARG A 304 -7.54 7.21 -12.03
C ARG A 304 -7.60 6.84 -10.55
N ARG A 305 -6.67 7.36 -9.74
CA ARG A 305 -6.66 7.09 -8.29
C ARG A 305 -7.94 7.52 -7.61
N ARG A 306 -8.49 8.69 -7.94
CA ARG A 306 -9.76 9.17 -7.36
C ARG A 306 -10.93 8.25 -7.73
N CYS A 307 -11.05 7.90 -9.00
CA CYS A 307 -12.12 7.01 -9.48
C CYS A 307 -12.01 5.62 -8.84
N LEU A 308 -10.82 4.99 -8.85
CA LEU A 308 -10.62 3.68 -8.24
C LEU A 308 -10.85 3.70 -6.72
N SER A 309 -10.49 4.79 -6.04
CA SER A 309 -10.73 4.94 -4.59
C SER A 309 -12.23 5.04 -4.29
N ALA A 310 -12.99 5.73 -5.13
CA ALA A 310 -14.45 5.79 -4.99
C ALA A 310 -15.09 4.41 -5.20
N LEU A 311 -14.64 3.64 -6.20
CA LEU A 311 -15.10 2.26 -6.42
C LEU A 311 -14.75 1.35 -5.23
N ALA A 312 -13.54 1.50 -4.67
CA ALA A 312 -13.10 0.71 -3.54
C ALA A 312 -13.96 0.91 -2.29
N LEU A 313 -14.42 2.12 -2.05
CA LEU A 313 -15.20 2.49 -0.86
C LEU A 313 -16.71 2.45 -1.07
N PHE A 314 -17.18 2.25 -2.30
CA PHE A 314 -18.60 2.27 -2.62
C PHE A 314 -19.39 1.20 -1.85
N GLY A 315 -20.45 1.61 -1.15
CA GLY A 315 -21.33 0.72 -0.38
C GLY A 315 -20.69 0.10 0.87
N LEU A 316 -19.46 0.49 1.22
CA LEU A 316 -18.85 0.12 2.49
C LEU A 316 -19.10 1.24 3.48
N ASP A 317 -19.96 1.00 4.47
CA ASP A 317 -20.22 1.96 5.55
C ASP A 317 -18.91 2.31 6.28
N GLU A 318 -18.74 3.58 6.64
CA GLU A 318 -17.59 4.05 7.47
C GLU A 318 -17.54 3.42 8.89
N SER A 319 -18.46 2.52 9.21
CA SER A 319 -18.66 1.92 10.53
C SER A 319 -17.66 0.81 10.91
N ASN A 320 -16.68 0.49 10.05
CA ASN A 320 -15.64 -0.53 10.32
C ASN A 320 -14.21 0.03 10.22
N GLY A 321 -14.00 1.23 10.75
CA GLY A 321 -12.68 1.83 10.94
C GLY A 321 -12.23 1.79 12.40
#